data_a3eb0f4302ee1843443dd5f2b9c2c525
#
_entry.id   a3eb0f4302ee1843443dd5f2b9c2c525
#
_cell.length_a   1.000
_cell.length_b   1.000
_cell.length_c   1.000
_cell.angle_alpha   90.00
_cell.angle_beta   90.00
_cell.angle_gamma   90.00
#
_symmetry.space_group_name_H-M   'P 1'
#
loop_
_entity.id
_entity.type
_entity.pdbx_description
1 polymer ?
#
loop_
_entity_poly.entity_id
_entity_poly.type
_entity_poly.pdbx_seq_one_letter_code
_entity_poly.pdbx_strand_id
1 'polypeptide(L)'
;MVSEFHIDSAPGKGCRVRVRKWLTLPPAAHAASERPAVAMVTHTRTHQAQDAAGQSLQFEIAEINRPCYPEYVSGDSTVVRPLQDGILLACIDASGHGKRAHALSVLLADHLRATTHHDLASLLHQLHQRAVGTIGAAIAVAYLDLARNTLSLAEIGNIRIRCIGATPWVGICRDGVLGERFSTPDVQHFSLQADDVVLLFSDGIREAISHEIRPRLHLGTARQISEAVLRVGGKTTDDASCIVVKCKT
;
A
#
# COMPACT_ATOMS: atom_id res chain seq x y z
N MET A 1 9.23 17.44 -14.11
CA MET A 1 10.63 17.93 -14.09
C MET A 1 10.58 19.44 -13.92
N VAL A 2 11.24 20.00 -12.91
CA VAL A 2 11.41 21.45 -12.74
C VAL A 2 12.50 21.88 -13.70
N SER A 3 12.21 22.77 -14.63
CA SER A 3 13.17 23.18 -15.66
C SER A 3 14.12 24.30 -15.19
N GLU A 4 13.70 25.07 -14.22
CA GLU A 4 14.50 26.18 -13.71
C GLU A 4 14.07 26.53 -12.27
N PHE A 5 15.04 26.68 -11.37
CA PHE A 5 14.81 27.05 -9.98
C PHE A 5 15.79 28.13 -9.59
N HIS A 6 15.30 29.28 -9.10
CA HIS A 6 16.14 30.41 -8.70
C HIS A 6 15.70 30.91 -7.32
N ILE A 7 16.67 31.13 -6.43
CA ILE A 7 16.46 31.72 -5.12
C ILE A 7 17.29 32.98 -4.99
N ASP A 8 16.63 34.11 -4.73
CA ASP A 8 17.24 35.37 -4.33
C ASP A 8 16.94 35.61 -2.86
N SER A 9 17.98 35.71 -2.03
CA SER A 9 17.84 35.96 -0.61
C SER A 9 18.91 36.93 -0.14
N ALA A 10 18.52 37.95 0.62
CA ALA A 10 19.44 38.90 1.25
C ALA A 10 19.00 39.24 2.68
N PRO A 11 19.93 39.41 3.63
CA PRO A 11 19.61 39.77 5.01
C PRO A 11 18.76 41.04 5.05
N GLY A 12 17.63 41.01 5.75
CA GLY A 12 16.69 42.12 5.89
C GLY A 12 15.81 42.42 4.67
N LYS A 13 15.97 41.71 3.53
CA LYS A 13 15.17 41.89 2.30
C LYS A 13 14.25 40.71 1.96
N GLY A 14 14.24 39.68 2.81
CA GLY A 14 13.43 38.48 2.60
C GLY A 14 14.02 37.53 1.57
N CYS A 15 13.24 36.54 1.21
CA CYS A 15 13.60 35.53 0.24
C CYS A 15 12.58 35.51 -0.90
N ARG A 16 13.05 35.49 -2.15
CA ARG A 16 12.22 35.33 -3.34
C ARG A 16 12.58 34.02 -4.03
N VAL A 17 11.61 33.12 -4.14
CA VAL A 17 11.77 31.87 -4.87
C VAL A 17 11.01 31.96 -6.19
N ARG A 18 11.70 31.69 -7.29
CA ARG A 18 11.11 31.62 -8.63
C ARG A 18 11.29 30.23 -9.20
N VAL A 19 10.16 29.59 -9.51
CA VAL A 19 10.12 28.26 -10.15
C VAL A 19 9.52 28.42 -11.53
N ARG A 20 10.20 27.94 -12.57
CA ARG A 20 9.66 27.81 -13.92
C ARG A 20 9.54 26.36 -14.29
N LYS A 21 8.34 25.98 -14.68
CA LYS A 21 8.05 24.67 -15.25
C LYS A 21 7.63 24.87 -16.71
N TRP A 22 8.42 24.36 -17.62
CA TRP A 22 8.05 24.35 -19.03
C TRP A 22 7.06 23.23 -19.27
N LEU A 23 5.83 23.59 -19.65
CA LEU A 23 4.82 22.63 -20.12
C LEU A 23 5.03 22.41 -21.62
N THR A 24 6.13 21.79 -22.01
CA THR A 24 6.24 21.22 -23.33
C THR A 24 5.50 19.88 -23.29
N LEU A 25 4.30 19.85 -23.89
CA LEU A 25 3.73 18.60 -24.34
C LEU A 25 4.75 17.99 -25.32
N PRO A 26 5.25 16.77 -25.08
CA PRO A 26 6.05 16.10 -26.09
C PRO A 26 5.16 16.00 -27.34
N PRO A 27 5.72 16.22 -28.57
CA PRO A 27 4.97 15.98 -29.79
C PRO A 27 4.43 14.56 -29.74
N ALA A 28 3.18 14.37 -30.14
CA ALA A 28 2.56 13.06 -30.23
C ALA A 28 3.41 12.19 -31.15
N ALA A 29 4.35 11.48 -30.55
CA ALA A 29 5.11 10.46 -31.24
C ALA A 29 4.17 9.27 -31.44
N HIS A 30 3.61 9.15 -32.62
CA HIS A 30 3.16 7.89 -33.17
C HIS A 30 4.40 6.97 -33.32
N ALA A 31 4.78 6.35 -32.23
CA ALA A 31 5.57 5.14 -32.24
C ALA A 31 4.91 4.26 -31.18
N ALA A 32 4.26 3.22 -31.63
CA ALA A 32 3.95 2.05 -30.84
C ALA A 32 5.30 1.41 -30.47
N SER A 33 6.06 2.02 -29.55
CA SER A 33 7.14 1.36 -28.88
C SER A 33 6.47 0.43 -27.86
N GLU A 34 6.71 -0.85 -28.02
CA GLU A 34 6.40 -1.88 -27.04
C GLU A 34 6.82 -1.36 -25.67
N ARG A 35 5.83 -0.90 -24.88
CA ARG A 35 6.05 -0.65 -23.47
C ARG A 35 6.44 -2.00 -22.89
N PRO A 36 7.62 -2.12 -22.22
CA PRO A 36 7.92 -3.37 -21.56
C PRO A 36 6.72 -3.73 -20.70
N ALA A 37 6.25 -4.96 -20.82
CA ALA A 37 5.12 -5.45 -20.04
C ALA A 37 5.49 -5.25 -18.58
N VAL A 38 4.89 -4.25 -17.94
CA VAL A 38 5.06 -3.99 -16.52
C VAL A 38 4.54 -5.24 -15.82
N ALA A 39 5.41 -5.93 -15.10
CA ALA A 39 5.03 -7.14 -14.38
C ALA A 39 4.00 -6.78 -13.30
N MET A 40 2.74 -6.90 -13.66
CA MET A 40 1.62 -6.69 -12.77
C MET A 40 1.31 -8.03 -12.11
N VAL A 41 1.69 -8.20 -10.86
CA VAL A 41 1.34 -9.39 -10.08
C VAL A 41 -0.03 -9.16 -9.48
N THR A 42 -1.03 -9.93 -9.92
CA THR A 42 -2.38 -9.91 -9.35
C THR A 42 -2.73 -11.31 -8.89
N HIS A 43 -2.98 -11.45 -7.60
CA HIS A 43 -3.53 -12.67 -7.01
C HIS A 43 -4.91 -12.37 -6.44
N THR A 44 -5.87 -13.28 -6.67
CA THR A 44 -7.20 -13.19 -6.07
C THR A 44 -7.45 -14.43 -5.24
N ARG A 45 -7.92 -14.26 -4.02
CA ARG A 45 -8.29 -15.33 -3.11
C ARG A 45 -9.64 -15.03 -2.50
N THR A 46 -10.47 -16.06 -2.32
CA THR A 46 -11.77 -15.97 -1.63
C THR A 46 -11.71 -16.80 -0.37
N HIS A 47 -12.12 -16.22 0.73
CA HIS A 47 -12.20 -16.87 2.03
C HIS A 47 -13.63 -16.70 2.57
N GLN A 48 -14.13 -17.73 3.27
CA GLN A 48 -15.44 -17.70 3.93
C GLN A 48 -15.24 -17.67 5.44
N ALA A 49 -16.07 -16.90 6.10
CA ALA A 49 -16.11 -16.77 7.55
C ALA A 49 -17.55 -16.81 8.04
N GLN A 50 -17.79 -17.37 9.23
CA GLN A 50 -19.08 -17.29 9.92
C GLN A 50 -18.86 -16.56 11.23
N ASP A 51 -19.65 -15.53 11.50
CA ASP A 51 -19.65 -14.86 12.80
C ASP A 51 -20.45 -15.66 13.84
N ALA A 52 -20.35 -15.21 15.11
CA ALA A 52 -21.08 -15.81 16.23
C ALA A 52 -22.62 -15.73 16.10
N ALA A 53 -23.14 -14.90 15.19
CA ALA A 53 -24.56 -14.74 14.88
C ALA A 53 -24.99 -15.59 13.67
N GLY A 54 -24.08 -16.40 13.09
CA GLY A 54 -24.36 -17.25 11.93
C GLY A 54 -24.39 -16.48 10.60
N GLN A 55 -24.04 -15.21 10.58
CA GLN A 55 -23.86 -14.45 9.33
C GLN A 55 -22.51 -14.79 8.72
N SER A 56 -22.54 -15.26 7.49
CA SER A 56 -21.31 -15.61 6.75
C SER A 56 -20.87 -14.41 5.93
N LEU A 57 -19.73 -13.84 6.27
CA LEU A 57 -19.03 -12.92 5.38
C LEU A 57 -18.04 -13.69 4.51
N GLN A 58 -18.02 -13.34 3.25
CA GLN A 58 -17.00 -13.79 2.31
C GLN A 58 -16.00 -12.66 2.08
N PHE A 59 -14.72 -12.97 2.14
CA PHE A 59 -13.65 -12.03 1.88
C PHE A 59 -12.98 -12.35 0.55
N GLU A 60 -13.12 -11.44 -0.41
CA GLU A 60 -12.38 -11.50 -1.67
C GLU A 60 -11.17 -10.58 -1.55
N ILE A 61 -9.96 -11.12 -1.71
CA ILE A 61 -8.71 -10.40 -1.54
C ILE A 61 -7.95 -10.40 -2.85
N ALA A 62 -7.49 -9.22 -3.26
CA ALA A 62 -6.63 -9.04 -4.42
C ALA A 62 -5.46 -8.13 -4.07
N GLU A 63 -4.30 -8.45 -4.61
CA GLU A 63 -3.10 -7.65 -4.49
C GLU A 63 -2.58 -7.26 -5.87
N ILE A 64 -2.00 -6.06 -5.98
CA ILE A 64 -1.40 -5.55 -7.20
C ILE A 64 -0.14 -4.75 -6.86
N ASN A 65 0.90 -4.92 -7.67
CA ASN A 65 2.16 -4.20 -7.53
C ASN A 65 2.70 -3.83 -8.91
N ARG A 66 3.26 -2.63 -9.03
CA ARG A 66 3.85 -2.11 -10.26
C ARG A 66 5.10 -1.30 -9.93
N PRO A 67 6.26 -1.60 -10.55
CA PRO A 67 7.44 -0.77 -10.44
C PRO A 67 7.22 0.63 -11.06
N CYS A 68 7.96 1.63 -10.57
CA CYS A 68 8.06 2.94 -11.23
C CYS A 68 8.82 2.83 -12.56
N TYR A 69 8.52 3.70 -13.50
CA TYR A 69 9.27 3.76 -14.75
C TYR A 69 10.61 4.51 -14.53
N PRO A 70 11.75 4.04 -15.06
CA PRO A 70 11.92 2.90 -15.97
C PRO A 70 12.34 1.58 -15.30
N GLU A 71 12.13 1.41 -14.00
CA GLU A 71 12.55 0.23 -13.27
C GLU A 71 11.77 -1.03 -13.71
N TYR A 72 12.41 -2.19 -13.57
CA TYR A 72 11.84 -3.51 -13.87
C TYR A 72 11.40 -4.28 -12.62
N VAL A 73 11.85 -3.81 -11.45
CA VAL A 73 11.53 -4.38 -10.14
C VAL A 73 11.01 -3.27 -9.22
N SER A 74 10.02 -3.59 -8.42
CA SER A 74 9.40 -2.66 -7.48
C SER A 74 10.13 -2.68 -6.14
N GLY A 75 10.33 -1.51 -5.55
CA GLY A 75 10.69 -1.36 -4.13
C GLY A 75 9.54 -1.67 -3.19
N ASP A 76 8.30 -1.71 -3.71
CA ASP A 76 7.16 -2.16 -2.95
C ASP A 76 7.04 -3.68 -2.94
N SER A 77 6.44 -4.22 -1.88
CA SER A 77 6.00 -5.61 -1.80
C SER A 77 4.66 -5.73 -1.09
N THR A 78 3.86 -6.71 -1.52
CA THR A 78 2.61 -7.08 -0.86
C THR A 78 2.69 -8.50 -0.31
N VAL A 79 1.97 -8.75 0.78
CA VAL A 79 1.85 -10.08 1.38
C VAL A 79 0.40 -10.36 1.71
N VAL A 80 -0.09 -11.49 1.20
CA VAL A 80 -1.37 -12.10 1.58
C VAL A 80 -1.07 -13.52 2.04
N ARG A 81 -1.00 -13.71 3.36
CA ARG A 81 -0.58 -14.98 3.99
C ARG A 81 -1.73 -15.57 4.80
N PRO A 82 -2.37 -16.66 4.35
CA PRO A 82 -3.30 -17.44 5.16
C PRO A 82 -2.57 -18.01 6.38
N LEU A 83 -3.18 -17.85 7.55
CA LEU A 83 -2.82 -18.47 8.82
C LEU A 83 -3.97 -19.40 9.23
N GLN A 84 -3.84 -20.10 10.36
CA GLN A 84 -4.83 -21.08 10.80
C GLN A 84 -6.23 -20.46 10.96
N ASP A 85 -6.32 -19.27 11.61
CA ASP A 85 -7.58 -18.66 11.99
C ASP A 85 -7.86 -17.33 11.27
N GLY A 86 -7.06 -16.98 10.25
CA GLY A 86 -7.22 -15.73 9.56
C GLY A 86 -6.18 -15.49 8.47
N ILE A 87 -6.01 -14.22 8.10
CA ILE A 87 -5.14 -13.83 6.99
C ILE A 87 -4.27 -12.66 7.43
N LEU A 88 -2.95 -12.84 7.35
CA LEU A 88 -1.99 -11.76 7.50
C LEU A 88 -1.84 -11.02 6.16
N LEU A 89 -1.98 -9.70 6.22
CA LEU A 89 -1.85 -8.80 5.10
C LEU A 89 -0.70 -7.83 5.39
N ALA A 90 0.09 -7.49 4.39
CA ALA A 90 1.05 -6.40 4.52
C ALA A 90 1.31 -5.71 3.19
N CYS A 91 1.51 -4.40 3.27
CA CYS A 91 2.02 -3.56 2.21
C CYS A 91 3.34 -2.95 2.71
N ILE A 92 4.41 -3.09 1.95
CA ILE A 92 5.77 -2.67 2.29
C ILE A 92 6.26 -1.74 1.20
N ASP A 93 6.84 -0.61 1.58
CA ASP A 93 7.45 0.37 0.70
C ASP A 93 8.87 0.64 1.20
N ALA A 94 9.87 0.09 0.49
CA ALA A 94 11.28 0.31 0.80
C ALA A 94 11.74 1.65 0.22
N SER A 95 12.45 2.44 1.02
CA SER A 95 12.89 3.80 0.66
C SER A 95 13.63 3.85 -0.69
N GLY A 96 13.11 4.65 -1.62
CA GLY A 96 13.61 4.76 -2.99
C GLY A 96 13.05 3.68 -3.91
N HIS A 97 13.74 3.38 -5.01
CA HIS A 97 13.26 2.46 -6.04
C HIS A 97 14.39 1.58 -6.62
N GLY A 98 14.03 0.62 -7.46
CA GLY A 98 14.96 -0.25 -8.15
C GLY A 98 15.54 -1.37 -7.28
N LYS A 99 16.68 -1.93 -7.66
CA LYS A 99 17.19 -3.20 -7.11
C LYS A 99 17.44 -3.19 -5.59
N ARG A 100 17.89 -2.06 -5.00
CA ARG A 100 18.18 -1.99 -3.57
C ARG A 100 16.89 -1.99 -2.75
N ALA A 101 15.92 -1.18 -3.17
CA ALA A 101 14.59 -1.13 -2.54
C ALA A 101 13.88 -2.48 -2.69
N HIS A 102 13.92 -3.07 -3.88
CA HIS A 102 13.39 -4.40 -4.13
C HIS A 102 13.99 -5.47 -3.21
N ALA A 103 15.30 -5.51 -3.04
CA ALA A 103 15.96 -6.50 -2.19
C ALA A 103 15.49 -6.40 -0.73
N LEU A 104 15.30 -5.18 -0.21
CA LEU A 104 14.80 -4.97 1.14
C LEU A 104 13.32 -5.36 1.26
N SER A 105 12.47 -4.89 0.35
CA SER A 105 11.04 -5.20 0.42
C SER A 105 10.77 -6.70 0.32
N VAL A 106 11.50 -7.41 -0.52
CA VAL A 106 11.43 -8.88 -0.62
C VAL A 106 11.91 -9.56 0.68
N LEU A 107 13.03 -9.12 1.26
CA LEU A 107 13.54 -9.64 2.54
C LEU A 107 12.48 -9.54 3.64
N LEU A 108 11.82 -8.40 3.76
CA LEU A 108 10.78 -8.16 4.76
C LEU A 108 9.50 -8.97 4.45
N ALA A 109 9.11 -9.02 3.17
CA ALA A 109 7.95 -9.82 2.73
C ALA A 109 8.16 -11.33 2.96
N ASP A 110 9.35 -11.86 2.73
CA ASP A 110 9.66 -13.27 2.94
C ASP A 110 9.62 -13.64 4.44
N HIS A 111 10.03 -12.73 5.32
CA HIS A 111 9.85 -12.92 6.76
C HIS A 111 8.38 -13.05 7.13
N LEU A 112 7.52 -12.18 6.62
CA LEU A 112 6.07 -12.25 6.86
C LEU A 112 5.42 -13.51 6.24
N ARG A 113 5.89 -13.94 5.06
CA ARG A 113 5.42 -15.19 4.45
C ARG A 113 5.80 -16.44 5.23
N ALA A 114 6.91 -16.40 5.96
CA ALA A 114 7.37 -17.50 6.79
C ALA A 114 6.75 -17.52 8.19
N THR A 115 6.09 -16.43 8.62
CA THR A 115 5.53 -16.36 9.98
C THR A 115 4.34 -17.31 10.17
N THR A 116 4.14 -17.74 11.41
CA THR A 116 3.03 -18.61 11.84
C THR A 116 2.13 -17.93 12.88
N HIS A 117 2.44 -16.71 13.30
CA HIS A 117 1.68 -15.95 14.28
C HIS A 117 1.19 -14.61 13.71
N HIS A 118 0.27 -13.98 14.41
CA HIS A 118 -0.36 -12.71 13.99
C HIS A 118 -0.23 -11.59 15.03
N ASP A 119 0.74 -11.68 15.93
CA ASP A 119 1.07 -10.56 16.83
C ASP A 119 1.77 -9.46 16.03
N LEU A 120 0.99 -8.45 15.63
CA LEU A 120 1.45 -7.38 14.74
C LEU A 120 2.57 -6.54 15.37
N ALA A 121 2.51 -6.32 16.69
CA ALA A 121 3.55 -5.54 17.38
C ALA A 121 4.89 -6.29 17.36
N SER A 122 4.87 -7.58 17.69
CA SER A 122 6.06 -8.44 17.62
C SER A 122 6.60 -8.54 16.20
N LEU A 123 5.73 -8.72 15.19
CA LEU A 123 6.14 -8.77 13.78
C LEU A 123 6.83 -7.48 13.35
N LEU A 124 6.28 -6.31 13.69
CA LEU A 124 6.88 -5.03 13.35
C LEU A 124 8.25 -4.83 14.03
N HIS A 125 8.43 -5.28 15.28
CA HIS A 125 9.73 -5.26 15.93
C HIS A 125 10.74 -6.16 15.22
N GLN A 126 10.35 -7.36 14.83
CA GLN A 126 11.22 -8.29 14.07
C GLN A 126 11.62 -7.71 12.71
N LEU A 127 10.67 -7.10 12.00
CA LEU A 127 10.93 -6.43 10.72
C LEU A 127 11.85 -5.22 10.88
N HIS A 128 11.64 -4.42 11.94
CA HIS A 128 12.54 -3.32 12.26
C HIS A 128 13.99 -3.80 12.45
N GLN A 129 14.19 -4.85 13.24
CA GLN A 129 15.54 -5.42 13.48
C GLN A 129 16.18 -5.93 12.17
N ARG A 130 15.39 -6.51 11.27
CA ARG A 130 15.89 -6.97 9.97
C ARG A 130 16.26 -5.84 9.01
N ALA A 131 15.61 -4.68 9.17
CA ALA A 131 15.87 -3.51 8.35
C ALA A 131 17.03 -2.64 8.88
N VAL A 132 17.56 -2.88 10.09
CA VAL A 132 18.69 -2.11 10.63
C VAL A 132 19.90 -2.17 9.70
N GLY A 133 20.48 -1.01 9.41
CA GLY A 133 21.63 -0.86 8.51
C GLY A 133 21.28 -0.95 7.02
N THR A 134 20.00 -0.95 6.68
CA THR A 134 19.51 -0.88 5.30
C THR A 134 19.06 0.53 4.92
N ILE A 135 18.37 0.68 3.80
CA ILE A 135 17.80 1.96 3.34
C ILE A 135 16.48 2.32 4.04
N GLY A 136 15.96 1.44 4.90
CA GLY A 136 14.70 1.63 5.60
C GLY A 136 13.46 1.37 4.74
N ALA A 137 12.32 1.19 5.43
CA ALA A 137 11.04 0.96 4.78
C ALA A 137 9.86 1.50 5.60
N ALA A 138 8.80 1.91 4.91
CA ALA A 138 7.47 2.06 5.49
C ALA A 138 6.72 0.73 5.38
N ILE A 139 5.77 0.48 6.30
CA ILE A 139 4.97 -0.74 6.30
C ILE A 139 3.60 -0.52 6.93
N ALA A 140 2.60 -1.17 6.35
CA ALA A 140 1.33 -1.44 7.00
C ALA A 140 1.14 -2.96 7.10
N VAL A 141 0.82 -3.44 8.29
CA VAL A 141 0.46 -4.84 8.53
C VAL A 141 -0.95 -4.91 9.07
N ALA A 142 -1.70 -5.93 8.67
CA ALA A 142 -3.02 -6.18 9.19
C ALA A 142 -3.28 -7.68 9.33
N TYR A 143 -4.10 -8.04 10.29
CA TYR A 143 -4.59 -9.40 10.48
C TYR A 143 -6.11 -9.41 10.40
N LEU A 144 -6.62 -10.12 9.42
CA LEU A 144 -8.05 -10.39 9.23
C LEU A 144 -8.43 -11.66 10.01
N ASP A 145 -9.13 -11.50 11.12
CA ASP A 145 -9.72 -12.60 11.88
C ASP A 145 -11.03 -13.01 11.19
N LEU A 146 -11.04 -14.19 10.60
CA LEU A 146 -12.19 -14.69 9.86
C LEU A 146 -13.35 -15.10 10.77
N ALA A 147 -13.06 -15.55 11.99
CA ALA A 147 -14.10 -15.97 12.92
C ALA A 147 -14.86 -14.78 13.54
N ARG A 148 -14.17 -13.64 13.70
CA ARG A 148 -14.74 -12.44 14.32
C ARG A 148 -15.14 -11.36 13.34
N ASN A 149 -14.81 -11.52 12.05
CA ASN A 149 -14.98 -10.47 11.04
C ASN A 149 -14.32 -9.16 11.46
N THR A 150 -13.13 -9.23 12.05
CA THR A 150 -12.38 -8.07 12.52
C THR A 150 -11.04 -7.95 11.82
N LEU A 151 -10.59 -6.70 11.66
CA LEU A 151 -9.27 -6.37 11.15
C LEU A 151 -8.47 -5.68 12.25
N SER A 152 -7.38 -6.31 12.67
CA SER A 152 -6.35 -5.68 13.49
C SER A 152 -5.30 -5.10 12.56
N LEU A 153 -4.82 -3.87 12.80
CA LEU A 153 -3.83 -3.23 11.92
C LEU A 153 -2.84 -2.36 12.69
N ALA A 154 -1.66 -2.18 12.10
CA ALA A 154 -0.65 -1.23 12.55
C ALA A 154 0.15 -0.71 11.36
N GLU A 155 0.46 0.60 11.38
CA GLU A 155 1.10 1.32 10.28
C GLU A 155 2.33 2.09 10.79
N ILE A 156 3.44 2.01 10.06
CA ILE A 156 4.66 2.77 10.28
C ILE A 156 5.06 3.44 8.96
N GLY A 157 5.19 4.77 8.98
CA GLY A 157 5.62 5.55 7.81
C GLY A 157 4.47 6.14 7.01
N ASN A 158 4.46 5.99 5.69
CA ASN A 158 3.55 6.68 4.76
C ASN A 158 2.56 5.75 4.02
N ILE A 159 2.54 4.45 4.33
CA ILE A 159 1.52 3.54 3.82
C ILE A 159 0.19 3.80 4.51
N ARG A 160 -0.92 3.57 3.83
CA ARG A 160 -2.26 3.86 4.34
C ARG A 160 -3.16 2.64 4.31
N ILE A 161 -3.95 2.49 5.38
CA ILE A 161 -5.08 1.55 5.41
C ILE A 161 -6.38 2.35 5.55
N ARG A 162 -7.36 2.05 4.71
CA ARG A 162 -8.67 2.72 4.72
C ARG A 162 -9.79 1.72 4.46
N CYS A 163 -10.89 1.90 5.17
CA CYS A 163 -12.15 1.24 4.86
C CYS A 163 -13.11 2.21 4.18
N ILE A 164 -13.75 1.74 3.12
CA ILE A 164 -14.80 2.43 2.40
C ILE A 164 -16.03 1.53 2.48
N GLY A 165 -17.06 1.99 3.14
CA GLY A 165 -18.28 1.24 3.39
C GLY A 165 -19.33 2.11 4.05
N ALA A 166 -20.26 1.48 4.76
CA ALA A 166 -21.30 2.19 5.52
C ALA A 166 -20.72 2.99 6.69
N THR A 167 -19.71 2.44 7.37
CA THR A 167 -18.98 3.10 8.47
C THR A 167 -17.50 3.23 8.07
N PRO A 168 -17.14 4.26 7.29
CA PRO A 168 -15.78 4.41 6.79
C PRO A 168 -14.81 4.78 7.91
N TRP A 169 -13.59 4.26 7.85
CA TRP A 169 -12.50 4.59 8.77
C TRP A 169 -11.15 4.66 8.05
N VAL A 170 -10.18 5.28 8.71
CA VAL A 170 -8.79 5.40 8.26
C VAL A 170 -7.90 4.95 9.41
N GLY A 171 -6.92 4.11 9.12
CA GLY A 171 -5.89 3.70 10.07
C GLY A 171 -5.06 4.91 10.53
N ILE A 172 -4.64 4.89 11.80
CA ILE A 172 -3.75 5.90 12.37
C ILE A 172 -2.32 5.42 12.22
N CYS A 173 -1.60 6.04 11.30
CA CYS A 173 -0.20 5.74 11.05
C CYS A 173 0.70 6.35 12.11
N ARG A 174 1.71 5.62 12.56
CA ARG A 174 2.79 6.13 13.39
C ARG A 174 3.96 6.57 12.50
N ASP A 175 4.51 7.75 12.79
CA ASP A 175 5.72 8.21 12.14
C ASP A 175 6.88 7.26 12.43
N GLY A 176 7.67 6.97 11.41
CA GLY A 176 8.82 6.12 11.54
C GLY A 176 9.29 5.54 10.21
N VAL A 177 10.44 4.88 10.29
CA VAL A 177 11.06 4.11 9.20
C VAL A 177 11.65 2.86 9.81
N LEU A 178 11.26 1.69 9.32
CA LEU A 178 11.86 0.43 9.75
C LEU A 178 13.37 0.45 9.47
N GLY A 179 14.15 0.04 10.46
CA GLY A 179 15.61 0.02 10.39
C GLY A 179 16.29 1.30 10.84
N GLU A 180 15.54 2.40 10.97
CA GLU A 180 16.09 3.69 11.43
C GLU A 180 15.35 4.18 12.69
N ARG A 181 14.24 4.88 12.51
CA ARG A 181 13.42 5.43 13.59
C ARG A 181 12.14 4.61 13.73
N PHE A 182 12.01 3.95 14.85
CA PHE A 182 10.90 3.07 15.13
C PHE A 182 10.29 3.40 16.50
N SER A 183 9.02 3.72 16.51
CA SER A 183 8.23 3.88 17.74
C SER A 183 7.39 2.63 18.01
N THR A 184 6.94 2.45 19.24
CA THR A 184 6.05 1.35 19.60
C THR A 184 4.82 1.34 18.68
N PRO A 185 4.54 0.22 18.00
CA PRO A 185 3.36 0.12 17.14
C PRO A 185 2.06 0.30 17.93
N ASP A 186 1.13 1.00 17.33
CA ASP A 186 -0.23 1.15 17.84
C ASP A 186 -1.14 0.21 17.06
N VAL A 187 -1.60 -0.86 17.71
CA VAL A 187 -2.47 -1.85 17.08
C VAL A 187 -3.91 -1.43 17.25
N GLN A 188 -4.56 -1.13 16.15
CA GLN A 188 -5.96 -0.71 16.08
C GLN A 188 -6.83 -1.89 15.65
N HIS A 189 -8.09 -1.89 16.07
CA HIS A 189 -9.05 -2.97 15.78
C HIS A 189 -10.34 -2.40 15.21
N PHE A 190 -10.81 -2.98 14.11
CA PHE A 190 -12.03 -2.57 13.42
C PHE A 190 -12.89 -3.79 13.09
N SER A 191 -14.20 -3.67 13.28
CA SER A 191 -15.16 -4.65 12.79
C SER A 191 -15.45 -4.40 11.31
N LEU A 192 -15.58 -5.47 10.54
CA LEU A 192 -15.92 -5.42 9.13
C LEU A 192 -17.35 -5.88 8.91
N GLN A 193 -18.02 -5.25 7.95
CA GLN A 193 -19.40 -5.52 7.58
C GLN A 193 -19.50 -5.88 6.10
N ALA A 194 -20.66 -6.40 5.69
CA ALA A 194 -20.95 -6.61 4.29
C ALA A 194 -20.81 -5.30 3.50
N ASP A 195 -20.32 -5.42 2.28
CA ASP A 195 -20.03 -4.30 1.36
C ASP A 195 -18.86 -3.39 1.76
N ASP A 196 -18.19 -3.64 2.88
CA ASP A 196 -16.95 -2.94 3.21
C ASP A 196 -15.85 -3.31 2.20
N VAL A 197 -15.07 -2.29 1.83
CA VAL A 197 -13.85 -2.46 1.02
C VAL A 197 -12.69 -1.83 1.77
N VAL A 198 -11.74 -2.65 2.19
CA VAL A 198 -10.49 -2.18 2.81
C VAL A 198 -9.40 -2.09 1.76
N LEU A 199 -8.70 -0.97 1.75
CA LEU A 199 -7.55 -0.69 0.89
C LEU A 199 -6.31 -0.52 1.76
N LEU A 200 -5.26 -1.31 1.50
CA LEU A 200 -3.90 -1.07 1.97
C LEU A 200 -3.10 -0.61 0.76
N PHE A 201 -2.42 0.54 0.81
CA PHE A 201 -1.71 1.04 -0.36
C PHE A 201 -0.51 1.90 0.00
N SER A 202 0.54 1.81 -0.85
CA SER A 202 1.75 2.63 -0.74
C SER A 202 1.51 4.07 -1.20
N ASP A 203 2.45 4.95 -0.90
CA ASP A 203 2.36 6.36 -1.29
C ASP A 203 2.47 6.57 -2.81
N GLY A 204 2.92 5.57 -3.58
CA GLY A 204 2.80 5.54 -5.04
C GLY A 204 1.36 5.60 -5.55
N ILE A 205 0.37 5.45 -4.67
CA ILE A 205 -1.04 5.66 -4.96
C ILE A 205 -1.53 6.95 -4.31
N ARG A 206 -2.22 7.80 -5.07
CA ARG A 206 -2.75 9.09 -4.59
C ARG A 206 -3.79 8.88 -3.49
N GLU A 207 -3.72 9.64 -2.41
CA GLU A 207 -4.67 9.53 -1.29
C GLU A 207 -6.14 9.76 -1.68
N ALA A 208 -6.41 10.61 -2.66
CA ALA A 208 -7.75 10.90 -3.14
C ALA A 208 -8.44 9.69 -3.81
N ILE A 209 -7.70 8.60 -4.06
CA ILE A 209 -8.21 7.42 -4.78
C ILE A 209 -9.49 6.85 -4.15
N SER A 210 -9.60 6.85 -2.83
CA SER A 210 -10.78 6.32 -2.12
C SER A 210 -12.09 7.04 -2.50
N HIS A 211 -12.02 8.32 -2.85
CA HIS A 211 -13.18 9.08 -3.35
C HIS A 211 -13.45 8.79 -4.82
N GLU A 212 -12.40 8.70 -5.63
CA GLU A 212 -12.47 8.52 -7.08
C GLU A 212 -13.01 7.15 -7.50
N ILE A 213 -12.70 6.09 -6.72
CA ILE A 213 -13.14 4.72 -7.03
C ILE A 213 -14.49 4.35 -6.38
N ARG A 214 -14.98 5.17 -5.42
CA ARG A 214 -16.21 4.86 -4.65
C ARG A 214 -17.39 4.35 -5.49
N PRO A 215 -17.72 4.93 -6.66
CA PRO A 215 -18.81 4.45 -7.48
C PRO A 215 -18.62 3.03 -8.07
N ARG A 216 -17.38 2.52 -8.06
CA ARG A 216 -17.03 1.21 -8.64
C ARG A 216 -16.93 0.10 -7.61
N LEU A 217 -16.91 0.44 -6.32
CA LEU A 217 -16.65 -0.52 -5.24
C LEU A 217 -17.74 -1.60 -5.13
N HIS A 218 -19.00 -1.21 -5.33
CA HIS A 218 -20.14 -2.14 -5.19
C HIS A 218 -20.24 -3.13 -6.34
N LEU A 219 -19.80 -2.76 -7.54
CA LEU A 219 -20.00 -3.54 -8.78
C LEU A 219 -18.81 -4.42 -9.16
N GLY A 220 -17.60 -4.10 -8.66
CA GLY A 220 -16.37 -4.78 -9.05
C GLY A 220 -15.97 -5.92 -8.11
N THR A 221 -15.22 -6.89 -8.64
CA THR A 221 -14.45 -7.85 -7.83
C THR A 221 -13.27 -7.13 -7.16
N ALA A 222 -12.67 -7.71 -6.10
CA ALA A 222 -11.47 -7.16 -5.47
C ALA A 222 -10.35 -6.91 -6.50
N ARG A 223 -10.21 -7.82 -7.48
CA ARG A 223 -9.26 -7.67 -8.59
C ARG A 223 -9.56 -6.43 -9.44
N GLN A 224 -10.80 -6.27 -9.88
CA GLN A 224 -11.20 -5.12 -10.69
C GLN A 224 -11.01 -3.79 -9.94
N ILE A 225 -11.23 -3.82 -8.62
CA ILE A 225 -10.99 -2.67 -7.75
C ILE A 225 -9.49 -2.37 -7.68
N SER A 226 -8.62 -3.36 -7.43
CA SER A 226 -7.16 -3.16 -7.35
C SER A 226 -6.58 -2.62 -8.68
N GLU A 227 -7.03 -3.16 -9.81
CA GLU A 227 -6.66 -2.66 -11.14
C GLU A 227 -7.14 -1.21 -11.37
N ALA A 228 -8.35 -0.86 -10.90
CA ALA A 228 -8.86 0.51 -10.98
C ALA A 228 -8.07 1.47 -10.08
N VAL A 229 -7.73 1.04 -8.86
CA VAL A 229 -6.87 1.81 -7.92
C VAL A 229 -5.55 2.17 -8.57
N LEU A 230 -4.86 1.19 -9.13
CA LEU A 230 -3.57 1.42 -9.78
C LEU A 230 -3.70 2.29 -11.04
N ARG A 231 -4.70 2.02 -11.89
CA ARG A 231 -4.91 2.77 -13.14
C ARG A 231 -5.25 4.24 -12.89
N VAL A 232 -6.09 4.53 -11.90
CA VAL A 232 -6.60 5.88 -11.63
C VAL A 232 -5.70 6.62 -10.65
N GLY A 233 -5.21 5.94 -9.60
CA GLY A 233 -4.46 6.53 -8.51
C GLY A 233 -2.95 6.38 -8.57
N GLY A 234 -2.44 5.42 -9.36
CA GLY A 234 -1.01 5.12 -9.41
C GLY A 234 -0.18 6.25 -10.02
N LYS A 235 0.84 6.70 -9.31
CA LYS A 235 1.85 7.66 -9.78
C LYS A 235 2.82 6.94 -10.72
N THR A 236 3.18 7.55 -11.82
CA THR A 236 4.15 6.98 -12.78
C THR A 236 5.60 7.12 -12.33
N THR A 237 5.84 8.00 -11.38
CA THR A 237 7.17 8.36 -10.87
C THR A 237 7.56 7.60 -9.62
N ASP A 238 6.73 6.65 -9.17
CA ASP A 238 6.93 5.89 -7.96
C ASP A 238 6.49 4.43 -8.13
N ASP A 239 7.06 3.54 -7.32
CA ASP A 239 6.54 2.20 -7.15
C ASP A 239 5.12 2.30 -6.57
N ALA A 240 4.22 1.41 -6.94
CA ALA A 240 2.84 1.50 -6.51
C ALA A 240 2.26 0.13 -6.22
N SER A 241 1.80 -0.07 -5.01
CA SER A 241 1.21 -1.33 -4.56
C SER A 241 -0.09 -1.12 -3.78
N CYS A 242 -0.97 -2.10 -3.88
CA CYS A 242 -2.25 -2.08 -3.18
C CYS A 242 -2.73 -3.50 -2.88
N ILE A 243 -3.31 -3.67 -1.70
CA ILE A 243 -4.15 -4.83 -1.35
C ILE A 243 -5.58 -4.33 -1.19
N VAL A 244 -6.52 -5.07 -1.76
CA VAL A 244 -7.97 -4.84 -1.63
C VAL A 244 -8.58 -6.02 -0.90
N VAL A 245 -9.30 -5.76 0.18
CA VAL A 245 -10.17 -6.74 0.85
C VAL A 245 -11.61 -6.29 0.64
N LYS A 246 -12.41 -7.09 -0.06
CA LYS A 246 -13.83 -6.84 -0.27
C LYS A 246 -14.66 -7.82 0.53
N CYS A 247 -15.53 -7.29 1.40
CA CYS A 247 -16.48 -8.06 2.19
C CYS A 247 -17.78 -8.25 1.39
N LYS A 248 -18.29 -9.49 1.38
CA LYS A 248 -19.55 -9.88 0.73
C LYS A 248 -20.40 -10.70 1.70
N THR A 249 -21.70 -10.65 1.52
CA THR A 249 -22.67 -11.58 2.15
C THR A 249 -22.72 -12.89 1.38
#